data_22ca5784583b056dade3ced2bd861598
#
_entry.id   22ca5784583b056dade3ced2bd861598
#
_cell.length_a   1.000
_cell.length_b   1.000
_cell.length_c   1.000
_cell.angle_alpha   90.00
_cell.angle_beta   90.00
_cell.angle_gamma   90.00
#
_symmetry.space_group_name_H-M   'P 1'
#
loop_
_entity.id
_entity.type
_entity.pdbx_description
1 polymer ?
#
loop_
_entity_poly.entity_id
_entity_poly.type
_entity_poly.pdbx_seq_one_letter_code
_entity_poly.pdbx_strand_id
1 'polypeptide(L)'
;SFNLAPYSFFNGVCYSPPTVMFSAGAGFTKDNTKDSARNAEKTGDFVCNMATWDMRDQMNQSSATLPQDEDEIALTELTPVKSRIVKSPRIAEAPVHLECKYLKTVELPGWNKEDVYKVIFGEVVGIHIDDEFITDEGLVDVAKIKPIGRLGYNDYTLTNTDSIFTLDR
;
A
#
# COMPACT_ATOMS: atom_id res chain seq x y z
N SER A 1 1.14 15.63 -9.87
CA SER A 1 1.24 14.22 -10.25
C SER A 1 0.81 13.36 -9.07
N PHE A 2 0.27 12.21 -9.33
CA PHE A 2 0.02 11.18 -8.33
C PHE A 2 1.24 10.28 -8.24
N ASN A 3 1.53 9.76 -7.05
CA ASN A 3 2.58 8.79 -6.82
C ASN A 3 1.93 7.46 -6.43
N LEU A 4 2.38 6.37 -7.04
CA LEU A 4 1.98 5.01 -6.74
C LEU A 4 3.22 4.12 -6.65
N ALA A 5 3.39 3.43 -5.53
CA ALA A 5 4.50 2.51 -5.34
C ALA A 5 4.12 1.33 -4.46
N PRO A 6 4.66 0.11 -4.72
CA PRO A 6 4.42 -1.04 -3.88
C PRO A 6 5.31 -1.01 -2.64
N TYR A 7 4.75 -1.37 -1.52
CA TYR A 7 5.44 -1.47 -0.24
C TYR A 7 5.30 -2.87 0.37
N SER A 8 6.42 -3.58 0.47
CA SER A 8 6.47 -4.90 1.13
C SER A 8 6.49 -4.76 2.65
N PHE A 9 7.09 -3.68 3.17
CA PHE A 9 7.08 -3.39 4.59
C PHE A 9 5.81 -2.62 4.94
N PHE A 10 4.71 -3.35 5.05
CA PHE A 10 3.39 -2.87 5.42
C PHE A 10 2.81 -3.76 6.51
N ASN A 11 2.19 -3.16 7.52
CA ASN A 11 1.49 -3.92 8.55
C ASN A 11 0.39 -3.10 9.24
N GLY A 12 -0.61 -3.82 9.79
CA GLY A 12 -1.50 -3.29 10.80
C GLY A 12 -0.76 -3.10 12.12
N VAL A 13 -1.01 -1.99 12.80
CA VAL A 13 -0.32 -1.62 14.06
C VAL A 13 -1.23 -1.80 15.26
N CYS A 14 -2.45 -1.30 15.18
CA CYS A 14 -3.48 -1.45 16.21
C CYS A 14 -4.88 -1.31 15.57
N TYR A 15 -5.91 -1.70 16.31
CA TYR A 15 -7.29 -1.68 15.85
C TYR A 15 -8.18 -0.64 16.55
N SER A 16 -7.65 0.08 17.54
CA SER A 16 -8.41 1.12 18.26
C SER A 16 -7.53 2.31 18.63
N PRO A 17 -7.51 3.34 17.80
CA PRO A 17 -8.05 3.45 16.45
C PRO A 17 -7.31 2.54 15.46
N PRO A 18 -7.96 2.07 14.38
CA PRO A 18 -7.30 1.23 13.40
C PRO A 18 -6.16 2.00 12.74
N THR A 19 -4.96 1.46 12.86
CA THR A 19 -3.73 2.12 12.41
C THR A 19 -2.89 1.16 11.59
N VAL A 20 -2.36 1.65 10.50
CA VAL A 20 -1.43 0.93 9.63
C VAL A 20 -0.10 1.66 9.54
N MET A 21 0.93 0.94 9.12
CA MET A 21 2.22 1.54 8.79
C MET A 21 2.76 1.00 7.47
N PHE A 22 3.54 1.82 6.76
CA PHE A 22 4.46 1.33 5.74
C PHE A 22 5.84 1.95 5.95
N SER A 23 6.89 1.22 5.54
CA SER A 23 8.27 1.71 5.64
C SER A 23 8.81 2.01 4.25
N ALA A 24 9.21 3.25 4.04
CA ALA A 24 9.88 3.74 2.85
C ALA A 24 11.39 3.78 3.10
N GLY A 25 12.15 3.03 2.29
CA GLY A 25 13.62 3.09 2.31
C GLY A 25 14.16 4.42 1.78
N ALA A 26 15.48 4.53 1.77
CA ALA A 26 16.17 5.66 1.18
C ALA A 26 15.73 5.88 -0.28
N GLY A 27 15.48 7.12 -0.64
CA GLY A 27 15.14 7.52 -2.00
C GLY A 27 16.39 7.83 -2.83
N PHE A 28 16.20 7.92 -4.15
CA PHE A 28 17.24 8.37 -5.08
C PHE A 28 17.19 9.89 -5.34
N THR A 29 16.44 10.61 -4.52
CA THR A 29 16.29 12.08 -4.57
C THR A 29 17.37 12.77 -3.73
N LYS A 30 17.56 14.08 -3.93
CA LYS A 30 18.58 14.86 -3.19
C LYS A 30 18.40 14.85 -1.67
N ASP A 31 17.17 14.71 -1.20
CA ASP A 31 16.80 14.61 0.23
C ASP A 31 16.71 13.16 0.72
N ASN A 32 17.10 12.20 -0.13
CA ASN A 32 17.11 10.77 0.17
C ASN A 32 15.75 10.22 0.68
N THR A 33 14.65 10.83 0.24
CA THR A 33 13.28 10.47 0.66
C THR A 33 12.45 9.95 -0.51
N LYS A 34 11.77 8.83 -0.35
CA LYS A 34 10.80 8.31 -1.33
C LYS A 34 9.59 9.25 -1.45
N ASP A 35 9.07 9.40 -2.66
CA ASP A 35 7.94 10.29 -2.95
C ASP A 35 6.69 9.95 -2.13
N SER A 36 6.38 8.68 -1.92
CA SER A 36 5.24 8.27 -1.09
C SER A 36 5.34 8.79 0.35
N ALA A 37 6.53 8.72 0.97
CA ALA A 37 6.73 9.24 2.32
C ALA A 37 6.59 10.76 2.34
N ARG A 38 7.26 11.46 1.41
CA ARG A 38 7.16 12.92 1.27
C ARG A 38 5.73 13.38 1.02
N ASN A 39 5.01 12.69 0.15
CA ASN A 39 3.64 13.03 -0.18
C ASN A 39 2.71 12.83 1.03
N ALA A 40 2.80 11.70 1.74
CA ALA A 40 2.01 11.44 2.93
C ALA A 40 2.24 12.52 4.01
N GLU A 41 3.49 12.90 4.26
CA GLU A 41 3.85 13.98 5.19
C GLU A 41 3.28 15.34 4.75
N LYS A 42 3.35 15.65 3.46
CA LYS A 42 2.95 16.95 2.91
C LYS A 42 1.43 17.10 2.77
N THR A 43 0.74 16.05 2.31
CA THR A 43 -0.72 16.10 2.06
C THR A 43 -1.53 15.78 3.30
N GLY A 44 -0.94 15.09 4.26
CA GLY A 44 -1.60 14.64 5.48
C GLY A 44 -2.48 13.40 5.30
N ASP A 45 -2.39 12.73 4.14
CA ASP A 45 -3.16 11.53 3.87
C ASP A 45 -2.48 10.61 2.82
N PHE A 46 -2.92 9.37 2.77
CA PHE A 46 -2.54 8.39 1.76
C PHE A 46 -3.60 7.28 1.66
N VAL A 47 -3.51 6.44 0.63
CA VAL A 47 -4.39 5.28 0.46
C VAL A 47 -3.55 4.01 0.28
N CYS A 48 -3.89 2.98 1.06
CA CYS A 48 -3.38 1.63 0.81
C CYS A 48 -4.34 0.91 -0.13
N ASN A 49 -3.83 0.42 -1.25
CA ASN A 49 -4.54 -0.39 -2.21
C ASN A 49 -4.02 -1.83 -2.11
N MET A 50 -4.89 -2.81 -1.94
CA MET A 50 -4.48 -4.20 -1.78
C MET A 50 -3.97 -4.75 -3.11
N ALA A 51 -2.71 -5.16 -3.14
CA ALA A 51 -2.14 -5.82 -4.31
C ALA A 51 -2.65 -7.26 -4.41
N THR A 52 -3.17 -7.63 -5.59
CA THR A 52 -3.73 -8.94 -5.88
C THR A 52 -3.01 -9.61 -7.03
N TRP A 53 -3.28 -10.90 -7.22
CA TRP A 53 -2.75 -11.66 -8.35
C TRP A 53 -3.11 -11.02 -9.70
N ASP A 54 -4.31 -10.50 -9.83
CA ASP A 54 -4.81 -9.99 -11.12
C ASP A 54 -4.13 -8.68 -11.53
N MET A 55 -3.64 -7.88 -10.56
CA MET A 55 -2.91 -6.64 -10.82
C MET A 55 -1.39 -6.73 -10.56
N ARG A 56 -0.83 -7.94 -10.47
CA ARG A 56 0.59 -8.17 -10.11
C ARG A 56 1.58 -7.53 -11.08
N ASP A 57 1.25 -7.53 -12.37
CA ASP A 57 2.14 -6.99 -13.41
C ASP A 57 2.18 -5.45 -13.34
N GLN A 58 1.03 -4.81 -13.18
CA GLN A 58 0.91 -3.37 -12.96
C GLN A 58 1.55 -2.94 -11.64
N MET A 59 1.34 -3.70 -10.57
CA MET A 59 2.00 -3.48 -9.28
C MET A 59 3.52 -3.54 -9.42
N ASN A 60 4.04 -4.53 -10.17
CA ASN A 60 5.47 -4.64 -10.41
C ASN A 60 6.00 -3.47 -11.26
N GLN A 61 5.26 -3.02 -12.27
CA GLN A 61 5.61 -1.86 -13.09
C GLN A 61 5.68 -0.58 -12.23
N SER A 62 4.77 -0.40 -11.26
CA SER A 62 4.80 0.75 -10.34
C SER A 62 6.00 0.77 -9.38
N SER A 63 6.82 -0.29 -9.37
CA SER A 63 8.09 -0.31 -8.63
C SER A 63 9.24 0.38 -9.35
N ALA A 64 9.07 0.76 -10.62
CA ALA A 64 10.08 1.43 -11.39
C ALA A 64 10.48 2.77 -10.75
N THR A 65 11.77 3.07 -10.76
CA THR A 65 12.27 4.36 -10.30
C THR A 65 12.15 5.36 -11.45
N LEU A 66 11.22 6.30 -11.31
CA LEU A 66 11.01 7.36 -12.28
C LEU A 66 11.63 8.68 -11.82
N PRO A 67 11.91 9.60 -12.75
CA PRO A 67 12.16 11.01 -12.45
C PRO A 67 10.99 11.60 -11.67
N GLN A 68 11.26 12.54 -10.77
CA GLN A 68 10.32 13.12 -9.80
C GLN A 68 9.04 13.74 -10.42
N ASP A 69 9.07 14.07 -11.72
CA ASP A 69 7.96 14.70 -12.44
C ASP A 69 7.15 13.71 -13.32
N GLU A 70 7.53 12.44 -13.32
CA GLU A 70 6.80 11.39 -14.04
C GLU A 70 5.75 10.74 -13.15
N ASP A 71 4.68 10.25 -13.80
CA ASP A 71 3.50 9.68 -13.12
C ASP A 71 3.53 8.15 -13.25
N GLU A 72 3.79 7.44 -12.14
CA GLU A 72 3.81 5.98 -12.12
C GLU A 72 2.47 5.39 -12.57
N ILE A 73 1.35 6.07 -12.30
CA ILE A 73 0.02 5.59 -12.70
C ILE A 73 -0.08 5.54 -14.23
N ALA A 74 0.47 6.55 -14.92
CA ALA A 74 0.43 6.59 -16.39
C ALA A 74 1.19 5.41 -17.04
N LEU A 75 2.22 4.87 -16.36
CA LEU A 75 2.96 3.70 -16.84
C LEU A 75 2.25 2.38 -16.62
N THR A 76 1.40 2.30 -15.61
CA THR A 76 0.82 1.04 -15.14
C THR A 76 -0.54 0.75 -15.76
N GLU A 77 -1.13 1.68 -16.50
CA GLU A 77 -2.51 1.59 -16.99
C GLU A 77 -3.56 1.42 -15.88
N LEU A 78 -3.18 1.68 -14.62
CA LEU A 78 -4.09 1.64 -13.48
C LEU A 78 -4.94 2.93 -13.43
N THR A 79 -6.17 2.80 -12.96
CA THR A 79 -7.16 3.88 -12.98
C THR A 79 -7.29 4.55 -11.60
N PRO A 80 -6.82 5.80 -11.43
CA PRO A 80 -7.05 6.54 -10.21
C PRO A 80 -8.53 6.94 -10.10
N VAL A 81 -9.14 6.64 -8.95
CA VAL A 81 -10.52 7.03 -8.63
C VAL A 81 -10.55 7.84 -7.34
N LYS A 82 -11.51 8.76 -7.26
CA LYS A 82 -11.65 9.66 -6.12
C LYS A 82 -11.95 8.88 -4.83
N SER A 83 -11.22 9.18 -3.78
CA SER A 83 -11.51 8.75 -2.41
C SER A 83 -12.75 9.47 -1.84
N ARG A 84 -13.34 8.91 -0.79
CA ARG A 84 -14.52 9.49 -0.14
C ARG A 84 -14.16 10.45 1.00
N ILE A 85 -13.08 10.17 1.72
CA ILE A 85 -12.71 10.86 2.95
C ILE A 85 -11.40 11.64 2.79
N VAL A 86 -10.40 11.04 2.14
CA VAL A 86 -9.08 11.64 1.94
C VAL A 86 -8.93 12.21 0.53
N LYS A 87 -7.87 12.98 0.28
CA LYS A 87 -7.59 13.59 -1.04
C LYS A 87 -6.84 12.66 -1.97
N SER A 88 -5.97 11.81 -1.43
CA SER A 88 -5.23 10.82 -2.19
C SER A 88 -6.19 9.85 -2.90
N PRO A 89 -5.99 9.55 -4.19
CA PRO A 89 -6.90 8.67 -4.93
C PRO A 89 -6.73 7.21 -4.53
N ARG A 90 -7.77 6.42 -4.76
CA ARG A 90 -7.74 4.96 -4.78
C ARG A 90 -7.40 4.47 -6.18
N ILE A 91 -7.04 3.22 -6.32
CA ILE A 91 -6.84 2.52 -7.59
C ILE A 91 -8.05 1.61 -7.86
N ALA A 92 -8.76 1.85 -8.97
CA ALA A 92 -10.04 1.17 -9.25
C ALA A 92 -9.91 -0.36 -9.33
N GLU A 93 -8.78 -0.87 -9.80
CA GLU A 93 -8.52 -2.30 -9.98
C GLU A 93 -8.22 -3.04 -8.67
N ALA A 94 -7.96 -2.32 -7.57
CA ALA A 94 -7.74 -2.94 -6.27
C ALA A 94 -9.09 -3.19 -5.58
N PRO A 95 -9.38 -4.43 -5.13
CA PRO A 95 -10.68 -4.76 -4.53
C PRO A 95 -10.84 -4.24 -3.11
N VAL A 96 -9.75 -3.89 -2.44
CA VAL A 96 -9.76 -3.38 -1.06
C VAL A 96 -8.89 -2.14 -0.95
N HIS A 97 -9.42 -1.11 -0.29
CA HIS A 97 -8.70 0.13 -0.02
C HIS A 97 -8.83 0.54 1.43
N LEU A 98 -7.75 1.10 1.96
CA LEU A 98 -7.75 1.77 3.26
C LEU A 98 -7.43 3.25 3.03
N GLU A 99 -8.38 4.13 3.28
CA GLU A 99 -8.15 5.57 3.29
C GLU A 99 -7.54 5.97 4.64
N CYS A 100 -6.37 6.58 4.62
CA CYS A 100 -5.58 6.82 5.81
C CYS A 100 -5.27 8.32 5.98
N LYS A 101 -5.43 8.82 7.22
CA LYS A 101 -4.87 10.09 7.64
C LYS A 101 -3.48 9.87 8.22
N TYR A 102 -2.53 10.65 7.74
CA TYR A 102 -1.17 10.64 8.28
C TYR A 102 -1.17 11.00 9.77
N LEU A 103 -0.46 10.19 10.57
CA LEU A 103 -0.29 10.42 12.00
C LEU A 103 1.09 10.95 12.33
N LYS A 104 2.12 10.20 11.94
CA LYS A 104 3.53 10.54 12.23
C LYS A 104 4.48 9.73 11.37
N THR A 105 5.73 10.19 11.32
CA THR A 105 6.88 9.47 10.79
C THR A 105 7.82 9.09 11.94
N VAL A 106 8.36 7.87 11.88
CA VAL A 106 9.50 7.45 12.68
C VAL A 106 10.68 7.21 11.73
N GLU A 107 11.76 7.94 11.95
CA GLU A 107 12.99 7.78 11.20
C GLU A 107 13.88 6.72 11.84
N LEU A 108 14.36 5.79 11.04
CA LEU A 108 15.31 4.75 11.42
C LEU A 108 16.61 4.95 10.65
N PRO A 109 17.78 4.84 11.30
CA PRO A 109 19.07 4.97 10.62
C PRO A 109 19.30 3.78 9.68
N GLY A 110 19.87 4.07 8.51
CA GLY A 110 20.43 3.04 7.64
C GLY A 110 21.84 2.64 8.03
N TRP A 111 22.42 1.72 7.28
CA TRP A 111 23.83 1.32 7.47
C TRP A 111 24.79 2.46 7.13
N ASN A 112 24.47 3.24 6.10
CA ASN A 112 25.19 4.47 5.80
C ASN A 112 24.57 5.61 6.60
N LYS A 113 25.39 6.55 7.07
CA LYS A 113 24.93 7.70 7.88
C LYS A 113 23.93 8.61 7.14
N GLU A 114 23.94 8.56 5.81
CA GLU A 114 23.08 9.37 4.96
C GLU A 114 21.76 8.67 4.63
N ASP A 115 21.66 7.36 4.88
CA ASP A 115 20.46 6.59 4.60
C ASP A 115 19.48 6.71 5.78
N VAL A 116 18.28 7.19 5.49
CA VAL A 116 17.19 7.29 6.47
C VAL A 116 16.01 6.50 5.94
N TYR A 117 15.51 5.57 6.75
CA TYR A 117 14.27 4.87 6.51
C TYR A 117 13.14 5.58 7.24
N LYS A 118 12.04 5.87 6.55
CA LYS A 118 10.87 6.52 7.12
C LYS A 118 9.74 5.51 7.30
N VAL A 119 9.36 5.25 8.54
CA VAL A 119 8.17 4.47 8.86
C VAL A 119 7.01 5.44 9.05
N ILE A 120 6.07 5.37 8.11
CA ILE A 120 4.90 6.24 8.05
C ILE A 120 3.73 5.54 8.74
N PHE A 121 3.10 6.20 9.69
CA PHE A 121 1.90 5.72 10.38
C PHE A 121 0.68 6.50 9.91
N GLY A 122 -0.42 5.80 9.68
CA GLY A 122 -1.70 6.39 9.32
C GLY A 122 -2.87 5.75 10.04
N GLU A 123 -3.80 6.59 10.49
CA GLU A 123 -5.09 6.14 10.99
C GLU A 123 -6.00 5.80 9.81
N VAL A 124 -6.57 4.60 9.80
CA VAL A 124 -7.55 4.18 8.80
C VAL A 124 -8.89 4.84 9.12
N VAL A 125 -9.30 5.75 8.25
CA VAL A 125 -10.54 6.52 8.39
C VAL A 125 -11.65 6.07 7.44
N GLY A 126 -11.33 5.21 6.47
CA GLY A 126 -12.28 4.61 5.55
C GLY A 126 -11.76 3.28 5.01
N ILE A 127 -12.66 2.31 4.87
CA ILE A 127 -12.40 1.00 4.29
C ILE A 127 -13.36 0.81 3.13
N HIS A 128 -12.85 0.42 1.97
CA HIS A 128 -13.64 0.03 0.81
C HIS A 128 -13.32 -1.41 0.47
N ILE A 129 -14.34 -2.19 0.24
CA ILE A 129 -14.27 -3.57 -0.21
C ILE A 129 -15.33 -3.72 -1.29
N ASP A 130 -14.97 -4.25 -2.45
CA ASP A 130 -15.92 -4.48 -3.52
C ASP A 130 -16.91 -5.58 -3.10
N ASP A 131 -18.20 -5.34 -3.34
CA ASP A 131 -19.30 -6.19 -2.86
C ASP A 131 -19.16 -7.65 -3.30
N GLU A 132 -18.58 -7.90 -4.47
CA GLU A 132 -18.35 -9.26 -4.97
C GLU A 132 -17.39 -10.10 -4.11
N PHE A 133 -16.59 -9.45 -3.24
CA PHE A 133 -15.67 -10.11 -2.30
C PHE A 133 -16.23 -10.20 -0.87
N ILE A 134 -17.50 -9.91 -0.69
CA ILE A 134 -18.20 -10.12 0.58
C ILE A 134 -19.06 -11.38 0.45
N THR A 135 -18.88 -12.33 1.38
CA THR A 135 -19.70 -13.55 1.43
C THR A 135 -21.12 -13.24 1.89
N ASP A 136 -22.05 -14.20 1.71
CA ASP A 136 -23.44 -14.07 2.18
C ASP A 136 -23.53 -13.87 3.71
N GLU A 137 -22.53 -14.35 4.47
CA GLU A 137 -22.40 -14.16 5.92
C GLU A 137 -21.79 -12.80 6.30
N GLY A 138 -21.42 -11.96 5.32
CA GLY A 138 -20.81 -10.65 5.54
C GLY A 138 -19.32 -10.68 5.85
N LEU A 139 -18.61 -11.76 5.51
CA LEU A 139 -17.17 -11.91 5.67
C LEU A 139 -16.43 -11.56 4.38
N VAL A 140 -15.17 -11.16 4.50
CA VAL A 140 -14.32 -10.92 3.34
C VAL A 140 -13.81 -12.25 2.78
N ASP A 141 -14.08 -12.51 1.50
CA ASP A 141 -13.59 -13.69 0.78
C ASP A 141 -12.14 -13.47 0.33
N VAL A 142 -11.22 -13.68 1.25
CA VAL A 142 -9.77 -13.49 1.01
C VAL A 142 -9.26 -14.43 -0.08
N ALA A 143 -9.79 -15.65 -0.18
CA ALA A 143 -9.40 -16.61 -1.20
C ALA A 143 -9.78 -16.13 -2.61
N LYS A 144 -10.94 -15.51 -2.76
CA LYS A 144 -11.42 -14.93 -4.01
C LYS A 144 -10.63 -13.67 -4.39
N ILE A 145 -10.26 -12.83 -3.43
CA ILE A 145 -9.44 -11.62 -3.63
C ILE A 145 -8.06 -11.98 -4.17
N LYS A 146 -7.47 -13.09 -3.74
CA LYS A 146 -6.13 -13.53 -4.13
C LYS A 146 -5.03 -12.50 -3.83
N PRO A 147 -4.93 -11.98 -2.59
CA PRO A 147 -3.86 -11.05 -2.28
C PRO A 147 -2.50 -11.71 -2.43
N ILE A 148 -1.51 -10.91 -2.84
CA ILE A 148 -0.13 -11.34 -2.98
C ILE A 148 0.73 -10.72 -1.88
N GLY A 149 1.73 -11.47 -1.42
CA GLY A 149 2.71 -11.01 -0.45
C GLY A 149 4.13 -11.21 -0.97
N ARG A 150 4.99 -10.21 -0.79
CA ARG A 150 6.40 -10.36 -1.16
C ARG A 150 7.12 -11.24 -0.13
N LEU A 151 7.90 -12.20 -0.64
CA LEU A 151 8.84 -13.00 0.14
C LEU A 151 10.25 -12.39 0.09
N GLY A 152 11.24 -13.15 -0.24
CA GLY A 152 12.59 -12.67 -0.47
C GLY A 152 12.93 -12.58 -1.96
N TYR A 153 13.94 -11.81 -2.30
CA TYR A 153 14.43 -11.63 -3.68
C TYR A 153 13.32 -11.14 -4.62
N ASN A 154 12.95 -11.92 -5.63
CA ASN A 154 11.88 -11.64 -6.58
C ASN A 154 10.66 -12.56 -6.39
N ASP A 155 10.61 -13.30 -5.29
CA ASP A 155 9.55 -14.26 -5.05
C ASP A 155 8.35 -13.61 -4.34
N TYR A 156 7.16 -14.08 -4.71
CA TYR A 156 5.89 -13.68 -4.09
C TYR A 156 5.09 -14.92 -3.71
N THR A 157 4.27 -14.79 -2.70
CA THR A 157 3.24 -15.77 -2.34
C THR A 157 1.88 -15.31 -2.78
N LEU A 158 1.01 -16.26 -3.06
CA LEU A 158 -0.39 -16.05 -3.39
C LEU A 158 -1.26 -16.62 -2.27
N THR A 159 -2.19 -15.82 -1.76
CA THR A 159 -3.22 -16.32 -0.87
C THR A 159 -4.40 -16.83 -1.70
N ASN A 160 -4.75 -18.11 -1.54
CA ASN A 160 -5.86 -18.78 -2.21
C ASN A 160 -6.45 -19.84 -1.27
N THR A 161 -7.45 -20.58 -1.73
CA THR A 161 -8.10 -21.63 -0.95
C THR A 161 -7.10 -22.67 -0.40
N ASP A 162 -6.08 -23.04 -1.18
CA ASP A 162 -5.11 -24.08 -0.79
C ASP A 162 -4.10 -23.59 0.25
N SER A 163 -3.90 -22.27 0.35
CA SER A 163 -2.94 -21.65 1.28
C SER A 163 -3.59 -21.17 2.59
N ILE A 164 -4.92 -21.18 2.69
CA ILE A 164 -5.66 -20.74 3.87
C ILE A 164 -6.00 -21.95 4.74
N PHE A 165 -5.76 -21.82 6.04
CA PHE A 165 -6.16 -22.81 7.03
C PHE A 165 -6.69 -22.13 8.27
N THR A 166 -7.60 -22.80 9.00
CA THR A 166 -8.20 -22.29 10.22
C THR A 166 -7.55 -22.92 11.44
N LEU A 167 -7.32 -22.11 12.46
CA LEU A 167 -6.91 -22.57 13.78
C LEU A 167 -7.97 -22.16 14.80
N ASP A 168 -8.41 -23.11 15.63
CA ASP A 168 -9.26 -22.83 16.77
C ASP A 168 -8.47 -22.09 17.86
N ARG A 169 -9.04 -21.02 18.42
CA ARG A 169 -8.45 -20.22 19.49
C ARG A 169 -9.35 -20.23 20.71
#